data_65637ca40bc55985e1fdf44cf03d8a75
#
_entry.id   65637ca40bc55985e1fdf44cf03d8a75
#
_cell.length_a   1.000
_cell.length_b   1.000
_cell.length_c   1.000
_cell.angle_alpha   90.00
_cell.angle_beta   90.00
_cell.angle_gamma   90.00
#
_symmetry.space_group_name_H-M   'P 1'
#
loop_
_entity.id
_entity.type
_entity.pdbx_description
1 polymer ?
#
loop_
_entity_poly.entity_id
_entity_poly.type
_entity_poly.pdbx_seq_one_letter_code
_entity_poly.pdbx_strand_id
1 'polypeptide(L)'
;TLIIVVTFLIFSMSVLYLYRMICRPLSQFRRQMVQIGDGALQAVHEESDIAEFDSLMREVEQMKRQIENLISNMVEKEKSIQKIEFEKLLYQINPHFLLNTLNSIQWMAQMSHQREISEFVQRLKKLLSYNLGKEGCQTTLRRELEIVKEYIALQQMRYDFIIEINIEDGSYLDQPTVRMLLQPLVENAIRYGLGDDEKISIQVFEDVARHFAVVTISDSGKGLNQEEIDEINQPFDYDWEYWKNENRGIGLRYVKAMLESFYDGQTSLFVNSKKGFGTKITILLPVREPEEKKEKDKEDTLEENKVGQTDERIDCR
;
A
#
# COMPACT_ATOMS: atom_id res chain seq x y z
N THR A 1 -15.95 -51.22 59.40
CA THR A 1 -15.18 -51.21 58.13
C THR A 1 -16.00 -50.55 57.01
N LEU A 2 -17.27 -50.92 56.76
CA LEU A 2 -18.11 -50.39 55.67
C LEU A 2 -18.31 -48.86 55.79
N ILE A 3 -18.60 -48.37 57.02
CA ILE A 3 -18.82 -46.92 57.28
C ILE A 3 -17.55 -46.10 56.95
N ILE A 4 -16.36 -46.57 57.28
CA ILE A 4 -15.08 -45.89 57.00
C ILE A 4 -14.83 -45.83 55.49
N VAL A 5 -15.13 -46.86 54.73
CA VAL A 5 -14.99 -46.88 53.28
C VAL A 5 -15.96 -45.88 52.61
N VAL A 6 -17.23 -45.83 53.06
CA VAL A 6 -18.22 -44.89 52.55
C VAL A 6 -17.85 -43.45 52.86
N THR A 7 -17.42 -43.13 54.05
CA THR A 7 -16.98 -41.77 54.39
C THR A 7 -15.74 -41.37 53.61
N PHE A 8 -14.79 -42.23 53.38
CA PHE A 8 -13.63 -41.99 52.54
C PHE A 8 -14.02 -41.72 51.07
N LEU A 9 -14.94 -42.49 50.53
CA LEU A 9 -15.46 -42.29 49.17
C LEU A 9 -16.19 -40.92 49.02
N ILE A 10 -17.04 -40.58 50.01
CA ILE A 10 -17.72 -39.27 50.01
C ILE A 10 -16.70 -38.11 50.13
N PHE A 11 -15.70 -38.24 50.97
CA PHE A 11 -14.64 -37.23 51.10
C PHE A 11 -13.86 -37.09 49.80
N SER A 12 -13.42 -38.22 49.21
CA SER A 12 -12.69 -38.21 47.93
C SER A 12 -13.49 -37.57 46.82
N MET A 13 -14.79 -37.88 46.73
CA MET A 13 -15.68 -37.32 45.74
C MET A 13 -15.92 -35.83 45.97
N SER A 14 -16.00 -35.35 47.19
CA SER A 14 -16.09 -33.94 47.57
C SER A 14 -14.83 -33.16 47.19
N VAL A 15 -13.64 -33.70 47.45
CA VAL A 15 -12.35 -33.11 47.06
C VAL A 15 -12.23 -33.02 45.52
N LEU A 16 -12.59 -34.08 44.80
CA LEU A 16 -12.61 -34.06 43.34
C LEU A 16 -13.59 -33.04 42.78
N TYR A 17 -14.76 -32.89 43.40
CA TYR A 17 -15.77 -31.90 43.01
C TYR A 17 -15.24 -30.47 43.22
N LEU A 18 -14.64 -30.15 44.40
CA LEU A 18 -14.05 -28.88 44.70
C LEU A 18 -12.87 -28.53 43.77
N TYR A 19 -12.01 -29.52 43.49
CA TYR A 19 -10.93 -29.32 42.53
C TYR A 19 -11.43 -28.95 41.13
N ARG A 20 -12.45 -29.66 40.66
CA ARG A 20 -13.05 -29.45 39.35
C ARG A 20 -13.79 -28.11 39.28
N MET A 21 -14.48 -27.72 40.37
CA MET A 21 -15.29 -26.51 40.45
C MET A 21 -14.45 -25.23 40.65
N ILE A 22 -13.35 -25.28 41.39
CA ILE A 22 -12.61 -24.06 41.77
C ILE A 22 -11.23 -24.03 41.15
N CYS A 23 -10.41 -25.08 41.32
CA CYS A 23 -9.00 -25.04 40.96
C CYS A 23 -8.76 -25.04 39.43
N ARG A 24 -9.59 -25.78 38.71
CA ARG A 24 -9.46 -25.86 37.23
C ARG A 24 -9.79 -24.52 36.55
N PRO A 25 -10.94 -23.87 36.78
CA PRO A 25 -11.23 -22.56 36.20
C PRO A 25 -10.24 -21.47 36.61
N LEU A 26 -9.79 -21.45 37.86
CA LEU A 26 -8.79 -20.49 38.34
C LEU A 26 -7.43 -20.66 37.62
N SER A 27 -7.02 -21.88 37.36
CA SER A 27 -5.78 -22.16 36.61
C SER A 27 -5.87 -21.71 35.15
N GLN A 28 -7.04 -21.86 34.51
CA GLN A 28 -7.33 -21.39 33.17
C GLN A 28 -7.31 -19.86 33.09
N PHE A 29 -7.98 -19.18 34.01
CA PHE A 29 -7.96 -17.72 34.14
C PHE A 29 -6.52 -17.18 34.28
N ARG A 30 -5.71 -17.78 35.15
CA ARG A 30 -4.30 -17.38 35.33
C ARG A 30 -3.51 -17.53 34.02
N ARG A 31 -3.70 -18.63 33.28
CA ARG A 31 -3.00 -18.82 32.00
C ARG A 31 -3.36 -17.77 30.96
N GLN A 32 -4.64 -17.41 30.84
CA GLN A 32 -5.09 -16.37 29.94
C GLN A 32 -4.54 -15.00 30.31
N MET A 33 -4.52 -14.67 31.61
CA MET A 33 -3.93 -13.40 32.09
C MET A 33 -2.43 -13.31 31.77
N VAL A 34 -1.67 -14.40 31.89
CA VAL A 34 -0.26 -14.41 31.51
C VAL A 34 -0.09 -14.24 29.99
N GLN A 35 -0.92 -14.90 29.18
CA GLN A 35 -0.86 -14.80 27.73
C GLN A 35 -1.19 -13.37 27.22
N ILE A 36 -2.15 -12.71 27.85
CA ILE A 36 -2.46 -11.29 27.54
C ILE A 36 -1.27 -10.41 27.94
N GLY A 37 -0.62 -10.67 29.08
CA GLY A 37 0.57 -9.93 29.51
C GLY A 37 1.79 -10.14 28.58
N ASP A 38 1.91 -11.29 27.94
CA ASP A 38 2.95 -11.60 26.97
C ASP A 38 2.62 -11.18 25.53
N GLY A 39 1.49 -10.47 25.33
CA GLY A 39 1.07 -9.98 24.01
C GLY A 39 0.41 -11.02 23.11
N ALA A 40 0.20 -12.25 23.58
CA ALA A 40 -0.51 -13.29 22.82
C ALA A 40 -2.04 -13.10 22.95
N LEU A 41 -2.63 -12.42 21.99
CA LEU A 41 -4.05 -12.03 21.99
C LEU A 41 -4.98 -13.10 21.38
N GLN A 42 -4.56 -14.37 21.26
CA GLN A 42 -5.42 -15.43 20.73
C GLN A 42 -6.47 -15.88 21.76
N ALA A 43 -7.73 -15.92 21.34
CA ALA A 43 -8.85 -16.34 22.19
C ALA A 43 -8.85 -17.86 22.40
N VAL A 44 -8.85 -18.31 23.65
CA VAL A 44 -9.21 -19.69 23.99
C VAL A 44 -10.48 -19.61 24.81
N HIS A 45 -11.62 -19.87 24.17
CA HIS A 45 -12.91 -19.91 24.86
C HIS A 45 -13.14 -21.34 25.34
N GLU A 46 -13.01 -21.57 26.64
CA GLU A 46 -13.57 -22.74 27.30
C GLU A 46 -14.68 -22.25 28.26
N GLU A 47 -15.88 -22.71 28.03
CA GLU A 47 -17.03 -22.41 28.91
C GLU A 47 -16.80 -23.03 30.29
N SER A 48 -17.08 -22.25 31.34
CA SER A 48 -17.02 -22.71 32.72
C SER A 48 -18.44 -23.01 33.22
N ASP A 49 -18.59 -24.07 34.06
CA ASP A 49 -19.86 -24.40 34.68
C ASP A 49 -20.29 -23.43 35.80
N ILE A 50 -19.55 -22.32 36.00
CA ILE A 50 -19.80 -21.35 37.07
C ILE A 50 -20.05 -19.98 36.47
N ALA A 51 -21.26 -19.43 36.66
CA ALA A 51 -21.70 -18.18 36.08
C ALA A 51 -20.83 -16.96 36.46
N GLU A 52 -20.26 -16.94 37.65
CA GLU A 52 -19.35 -15.88 38.13
C GLU A 52 -18.02 -15.86 37.35
N PHE A 53 -17.49 -17.03 37.00
CA PHE A 53 -16.29 -17.15 36.15
C PHE A 53 -16.57 -16.74 34.72
N ASP A 54 -17.72 -17.09 34.18
CA ASP A 54 -18.11 -16.64 32.85
C ASP A 54 -18.30 -15.13 32.76
N SER A 55 -18.78 -14.50 33.85
CA SER A 55 -18.86 -13.04 33.93
C SER A 55 -17.48 -12.40 33.92
N LEU A 56 -16.55 -12.89 34.73
CA LEU A 56 -15.17 -12.43 34.77
C LEU A 56 -14.45 -12.62 33.40
N MET A 57 -14.69 -13.75 32.76
CA MET A 57 -14.11 -14.02 31.43
C MET A 57 -14.62 -13.05 30.38
N ARG A 58 -15.91 -12.70 30.40
CA ARG A 58 -16.46 -11.67 29.49
C ARG A 58 -15.85 -10.29 29.73
N GLU A 59 -15.62 -9.90 30.99
CA GLU A 59 -14.97 -8.62 31.32
C GLU A 59 -13.51 -8.59 30.81
N VAL A 60 -12.77 -9.69 30.94
CA VAL A 60 -11.42 -9.82 30.44
C VAL A 60 -11.39 -9.75 28.91
N GLU A 61 -12.32 -10.44 28.25
CA GLU A 61 -12.47 -10.37 26.79
C GLU A 61 -12.81 -8.95 26.31
N GLN A 62 -13.66 -8.23 27.04
CA GLN A 62 -13.95 -6.82 26.76
C GLN A 62 -12.73 -5.91 26.94
N MET A 63 -11.95 -6.10 28.01
CA MET A 63 -10.69 -5.37 28.21
C MET A 63 -9.69 -5.66 27.08
N LYS A 64 -9.58 -6.93 26.68
CA LYS A 64 -8.72 -7.33 25.55
C LYS A 64 -9.10 -6.59 24.27
N ARG A 65 -10.37 -6.59 23.88
CA ARG A 65 -10.88 -5.85 22.70
C ARG A 65 -10.59 -4.35 22.81
N GLN A 66 -10.70 -3.77 24.00
CA GLN A 66 -10.34 -2.37 24.21
C GLN A 66 -8.85 -2.11 23.99
N ILE A 67 -7.98 -3.00 24.45
CA ILE A 67 -6.53 -2.91 24.26
C ILE A 67 -6.20 -3.05 22.77
N GLU A 68 -6.77 -4.02 22.05
CA GLU A 68 -6.61 -4.20 20.61
C GLU A 68 -7.01 -2.94 19.83
N ASN A 69 -8.16 -2.36 20.17
CA ASN A 69 -8.63 -1.12 19.55
C ASN A 69 -7.70 0.08 19.86
N LEU A 70 -7.19 0.16 21.10
CA LEU A 70 -6.25 1.21 21.48
C LEU A 70 -4.92 1.09 20.73
N ILE A 71 -4.38 -0.12 20.61
CA ILE A 71 -3.16 -0.39 19.85
C ILE A 71 -3.36 -0.03 18.38
N SER A 72 -4.46 -0.48 17.76
CA SER A 72 -4.80 -0.14 16.38
C SER A 72 -4.90 1.38 16.16
N ASN A 73 -5.61 2.08 17.05
CA ASN A 73 -5.73 3.53 16.99
C ASN A 73 -4.39 4.26 17.21
N MET A 74 -3.51 3.72 18.05
CA MET A 74 -2.16 4.29 18.25
C MET A 74 -1.32 4.16 16.99
N VAL A 75 -1.31 2.97 16.35
CA VAL A 75 -0.60 2.74 15.10
C VAL A 75 -1.11 3.64 13.98
N GLU A 76 -2.43 3.83 13.88
CA GLU A 76 -3.03 4.73 12.88
C GLU A 76 -2.65 6.20 13.13
N LYS A 77 -2.69 6.63 14.40
CA LYS A 77 -2.25 7.99 14.79
C LYS A 77 -0.77 8.21 14.50
N GLU A 78 0.08 7.24 14.79
CA GLU A 78 1.51 7.35 14.55
C GLU A 78 1.81 7.49 13.04
N LYS A 79 1.15 6.68 12.20
CA LYS A 79 1.22 6.84 10.73
C LYS A 79 0.75 8.22 10.28
N SER A 80 -0.31 8.75 10.89
CA SER A 80 -0.83 10.07 10.56
C SER A 80 0.14 11.19 10.95
N ILE A 81 0.78 11.08 12.12
CA ILE A 81 1.80 12.04 12.58
C ILE A 81 3.00 12.03 11.65
N GLN A 82 3.53 10.87 11.30
CA GLN A 82 4.66 10.74 10.38
C GLN A 82 4.33 11.35 9.00
N LYS A 83 3.11 11.15 8.51
CA LYS A 83 2.63 11.79 7.27
C LYS A 83 2.62 13.31 7.38
N ILE A 84 2.11 13.86 8.48
CA ILE A 84 2.05 15.31 8.73
C ILE A 84 3.46 15.89 8.86
N GLU A 85 4.37 15.21 9.54
CA GLU A 85 5.78 15.65 9.65
C GLU A 85 6.48 15.65 8.31
N PHE A 86 6.26 14.63 7.47
CA PHE A 86 6.77 14.60 6.11
C PHE A 86 6.19 15.74 5.25
N GLU A 87 4.88 15.96 5.30
CA GLU A 87 4.25 17.10 4.63
C GLU A 87 4.82 18.44 5.12
N LYS A 88 5.04 18.60 6.43
CA LYS A 88 5.65 19.79 7.02
C LYS A 88 7.07 20.04 6.49
N LEU A 89 7.88 18.98 6.35
CA LEU A 89 9.23 19.09 5.76
C LEU A 89 9.16 19.53 4.29
N LEU A 90 8.21 19.03 3.51
CA LEU A 90 7.98 19.46 2.14
C LEU A 90 7.53 20.94 2.07
N TYR A 91 6.70 21.40 3.02
CA TYR A 91 6.27 22.80 3.12
C TYR A 91 7.37 23.77 3.58
N GLN A 92 8.45 23.30 4.23
CA GLN A 92 9.61 24.17 4.57
C GLN A 92 10.33 24.69 3.33
N ILE A 93 10.26 24.00 2.21
CA ILE A 93 10.63 24.53 0.91
C ILE A 93 9.41 25.34 0.42
N ASN A 94 9.44 26.66 0.55
CA ASN A 94 8.33 27.51 0.11
C ASN A 94 8.02 27.29 -1.38
N PRO A 95 6.95 26.49 -1.75
CA PRO A 95 6.67 26.14 -3.14
C PRO A 95 6.35 27.36 -4.00
N HIS A 96 5.78 28.38 -3.37
CA HIS A 96 5.43 29.61 -4.05
C HIS A 96 6.68 30.44 -4.41
N PHE A 97 7.66 30.47 -3.52
CA PHE A 97 8.94 31.15 -3.80
C PHE A 97 9.68 30.46 -4.96
N LEU A 98 9.77 29.13 -4.95
CA LEU A 98 10.43 28.38 -6.04
C LEU A 98 9.75 28.62 -7.39
N LEU A 99 8.44 28.53 -7.46
CA LEU A 99 7.71 28.75 -8.71
C LEU A 99 7.80 30.20 -9.20
N ASN A 100 7.80 31.18 -8.28
CA ASN A 100 7.98 32.58 -8.64
C ASN A 100 9.40 32.87 -9.16
N THR A 101 10.41 32.27 -8.54
CA THR A 101 11.80 32.36 -9.00
C THR A 101 11.95 31.78 -10.40
N LEU A 102 11.36 30.60 -10.65
CA LEU A 102 11.36 29.98 -11.98
C LEU A 102 10.58 30.83 -13.01
N ASN A 103 9.48 31.48 -12.61
CA ASN A 103 8.78 32.45 -13.48
C ASN A 103 9.72 33.58 -13.89
N SER A 104 10.43 34.17 -12.94
CA SER A 104 11.38 35.26 -13.22
C SER A 104 12.47 34.81 -14.18
N ILE A 105 13.06 33.62 -13.98
CA ILE A 105 14.06 33.05 -14.89
C ILE A 105 13.47 32.83 -16.29
N GLN A 106 12.26 32.31 -16.39
CA GLN A 106 11.57 32.11 -17.67
C GLN A 106 11.36 33.42 -18.42
N TRP A 107 10.93 34.48 -17.72
CA TRP A 107 10.78 35.83 -18.29
C TRP A 107 12.13 36.39 -18.79
N MET A 108 13.19 36.28 -18.01
CA MET A 108 14.53 36.71 -18.43
C MET A 108 15.00 35.95 -19.67
N ALA A 109 14.78 34.62 -19.73
CA ALA A 109 15.14 33.81 -20.88
C ALA A 109 14.35 34.21 -22.14
N GLN A 110 13.04 34.50 -22.01
CA GLN A 110 12.21 34.98 -23.12
C GLN A 110 12.65 36.36 -23.64
N MET A 111 12.92 37.30 -22.72
CA MET A 111 13.42 38.62 -23.10
C MET A 111 14.79 38.57 -23.79
N SER A 112 15.64 37.62 -23.42
CA SER A 112 16.94 37.38 -24.02
C SER A 112 16.89 36.47 -25.24
N HIS A 113 15.71 36.11 -25.74
CA HIS A 113 15.49 35.18 -26.85
C HIS A 113 16.13 33.81 -26.69
N GLN A 114 16.36 33.36 -25.44
CA GLN A 114 16.92 32.06 -25.09
C GLN A 114 15.80 31.01 -24.99
N ARG A 115 15.42 30.48 -26.16
CA ARG A 115 14.28 29.57 -26.27
C ARG A 115 14.49 28.27 -25.49
N GLU A 116 15.68 27.67 -25.55
CA GLU A 116 16.01 26.43 -24.86
C GLU A 116 15.90 26.57 -23.33
N ILE A 117 16.42 27.67 -22.77
CA ILE A 117 16.31 27.94 -21.33
C ILE A 117 14.86 28.15 -20.92
N SER A 118 14.09 28.88 -21.73
CA SER A 118 12.66 29.09 -21.46
C SER A 118 11.89 27.77 -21.44
N GLU A 119 12.16 26.88 -22.39
CA GLU A 119 11.54 25.56 -22.47
C GLU A 119 11.94 24.66 -21.28
N PHE A 120 13.22 24.62 -20.93
CA PHE A 120 13.72 23.91 -19.76
C PHE A 120 13.01 24.34 -18.47
N VAL A 121 12.91 25.65 -18.25
CA VAL A 121 12.24 26.20 -17.06
C VAL A 121 10.76 25.87 -17.06
N GLN A 122 10.10 25.89 -18.21
CA GLN A 122 8.69 25.55 -18.33
C GLN A 122 8.42 24.10 -17.94
N ARG A 123 9.21 23.14 -18.43
CA ARG A 123 9.11 21.72 -18.07
C ARG A 123 9.40 21.50 -16.60
N LEU A 124 10.43 22.16 -16.07
CA LEU A 124 10.78 22.08 -14.65
C LEU A 124 9.64 22.60 -13.75
N LYS A 125 9.00 23.70 -14.13
CA LYS A 125 7.82 24.23 -13.41
C LYS A 125 6.67 23.24 -13.39
N LYS A 126 6.40 22.57 -14.52
CA LYS A 126 5.33 21.55 -14.62
C LYS A 126 5.59 20.39 -13.67
N LEU A 127 6.82 19.87 -13.64
CA LEU A 127 7.23 18.81 -12.71
C LEU A 127 7.11 19.25 -11.24
N LEU A 128 7.62 20.41 -10.90
CA LEU A 128 7.57 20.93 -9.52
C LEU A 128 6.11 21.17 -9.08
N SER A 129 5.27 21.73 -9.95
CA SER A 129 3.85 21.98 -9.65
C SER A 129 3.10 20.68 -9.35
N TYR A 130 3.40 19.63 -10.12
CA TYR A 130 2.85 18.31 -9.92
C TYR A 130 3.35 17.68 -8.62
N ASN A 131 4.67 17.64 -8.40
CA ASN A 131 5.28 17.02 -7.21
C ASN A 131 4.88 17.71 -5.90
N LEU A 132 4.63 19.02 -5.94
CA LEU A 132 4.17 19.81 -4.79
C LEU A 132 2.65 19.74 -4.55
N GLY A 133 1.94 18.91 -5.29
CA GLY A 133 0.51 18.65 -5.02
C GLY A 133 -0.45 19.76 -5.42
N LYS A 134 -0.04 20.78 -6.20
CA LYS A 134 -0.90 21.91 -6.57
C LYS A 134 -2.06 21.52 -7.51
N GLU A 135 -2.00 20.37 -8.14
CA GLU A 135 -3.00 19.89 -9.11
C GLU A 135 -4.12 19.04 -8.46
N GLY A 136 -4.27 19.08 -7.12
CA GLY A 136 -5.27 18.30 -6.38
C GLY A 136 -4.71 17.03 -5.74
N CYS A 137 -5.54 16.32 -4.95
CA CYS A 137 -5.07 15.18 -4.16
C CYS A 137 -5.01 13.87 -4.94
N GLN A 138 -5.84 13.71 -5.98
CA GLN A 138 -5.90 12.48 -6.78
C GLN A 138 -5.19 12.67 -8.11
N THR A 139 -4.47 11.62 -8.54
CA THR A 139 -3.83 11.54 -9.85
C THR A 139 -4.26 10.26 -10.55
N THR A 140 -4.04 10.19 -11.86
CA THR A 140 -4.33 9.00 -12.68
C THR A 140 -3.03 8.45 -13.27
N LEU A 141 -3.05 7.20 -13.71
CA LEU A 141 -1.91 6.60 -14.40
C LEU A 141 -1.54 7.39 -15.67
N ARG A 142 -2.54 7.90 -16.41
CA ARG A 142 -2.35 8.80 -17.56
C ARG A 142 -1.54 10.04 -17.17
N ARG A 143 -1.90 10.67 -16.05
CA ARG A 143 -1.21 11.86 -15.58
C ARG A 143 0.21 11.59 -15.13
N GLU A 144 0.45 10.47 -14.43
CA GLU A 144 1.81 10.01 -14.09
C GLU A 144 2.69 9.83 -15.34
N LEU A 145 2.15 9.20 -16.40
CA LEU A 145 2.86 9.00 -17.67
C LEU A 145 3.16 10.32 -18.39
N GLU A 146 2.24 11.28 -18.36
CA GLU A 146 2.50 12.63 -18.90
C GLU A 146 3.64 13.33 -18.17
N ILE A 147 3.66 13.26 -16.83
CA ILE A 147 4.72 13.87 -16.02
C ILE A 147 6.06 13.17 -16.23
N VAL A 148 6.06 11.86 -16.36
CA VAL A 148 7.27 11.10 -16.70
C VAL A 148 7.82 11.50 -18.07
N LYS A 149 6.97 11.71 -19.08
CA LYS A 149 7.40 12.20 -20.40
C LYS A 149 8.05 13.58 -20.30
N GLU A 150 7.49 14.48 -19.47
CA GLU A 150 8.13 15.80 -19.23
C GLU A 150 9.50 15.67 -18.52
N TYR A 151 9.58 14.75 -17.54
CA TYR A 151 10.83 14.47 -16.85
C TYR A 151 11.89 13.92 -17.81
N ILE A 152 11.54 12.96 -18.65
CA ILE A 152 12.42 12.38 -19.67
C ILE A 152 12.92 13.45 -20.62
N ALA A 153 12.02 14.27 -21.17
CA ALA A 153 12.39 15.35 -22.08
C ALA A 153 13.34 16.36 -21.42
N LEU A 154 13.19 16.63 -20.13
CA LEU A 154 14.09 17.49 -19.37
C LEU A 154 15.47 16.84 -19.17
N GLN A 155 15.54 15.54 -18.95
CA GLN A 155 16.80 14.81 -18.82
C GLN A 155 17.53 14.69 -20.18
N GLN A 156 16.80 14.51 -21.28
CA GLN A 156 17.35 14.48 -22.65
C GLN A 156 17.96 15.82 -23.09
N MET A 157 17.61 16.94 -22.42
CA MET A 157 18.34 18.22 -22.63
C MET A 157 19.75 18.23 -22.01
N ARG A 158 20.08 17.26 -21.17
CA ARG A 158 21.36 17.18 -20.43
C ARG A 158 22.19 15.95 -20.77
N TYR A 159 21.54 14.86 -21.13
CA TYR A 159 22.15 13.55 -21.36
C TYR A 159 21.63 12.97 -22.67
N ASP A 160 22.52 12.35 -23.43
CA ASP A 160 22.14 11.59 -24.61
C ASP A 160 21.77 10.17 -24.18
N PHE A 161 20.51 9.78 -24.36
CA PHE A 161 20.02 8.42 -24.16
C PHE A 161 18.76 8.18 -24.98
N ILE A 162 18.53 6.90 -25.31
CA ILE A 162 17.38 6.45 -26.07
C ILE A 162 16.33 5.88 -25.12
N ILE A 163 15.11 6.36 -25.23
CA ILE A 163 13.99 5.80 -24.48
C ILE A 163 12.84 5.41 -25.43
N GLU A 164 12.40 4.18 -25.31
CA GLU A 164 11.23 3.66 -26.03
C GLU A 164 10.02 3.65 -25.10
N ILE A 165 8.95 4.35 -25.46
CA ILE A 165 7.73 4.44 -24.66
C ILE A 165 6.57 3.88 -25.46
N ASN A 166 6.07 2.72 -25.06
CA ASN A 166 4.95 2.02 -25.67
C ASN A 166 3.79 1.98 -24.67
N ILE A 167 2.74 2.72 -24.96
CA ILE A 167 1.54 2.83 -24.10
C ILE A 167 0.34 2.41 -24.96
N GLU A 168 -0.34 1.35 -24.55
CA GLU A 168 -1.65 0.99 -25.10
C GLU A 168 -2.70 1.91 -24.51
N ASP A 169 -3.47 2.61 -25.36
CA ASP A 169 -4.51 3.51 -24.86
C ASP A 169 -5.73 2.71 -24.37
N GLY A 170 -6.31 3.14 -23.26
CA GLY A 170 -7.47 2.48 -22.66
C GLY A 170 -7.96 3.20 -21.41
N SER A 171 -9.16 2.85 -20.95
CA SER A 171 -9.80 3.41 -19.77
C SER A 171 -9.02 3.15 -18.47
N TYR A 172 -8.20 2.10 -18.45
CA TYR A 172 -7.34 1.78 -17.31
C TYR A 172 -6.32 2.88 -16.99
N LEU A 173 -5.95 3.72 -17.97
CA LEU A 173 -5.07 4.85 -17.77
C LEU A 173 -5.69 5.96 -16.92
N ASP A 174 -7.01 6.04 -16.90
CA ASP A 174 -7.74 7.08 -16.15
C ASP A 174 -8.08 6.65 -14.71
N GLN A 175 -7.64 5.44 -14.32
CA GLN A 175 -7.76 4.95 -12.95
C GLN A 175 -6.92 5.78 -11.97
N PRO A 176 -7.47 6.07 -10.77
CA PRO A 176 -6.72 6.73 -9.71
C PRO A 176 -5.48 5.92 -9.31
N THR A 177 -4.37 6.62 -9.11
CA THR A 177 -3.11 6.01 -8.65
C THR A 177 -2.36 6.92 -7.69
N VAL A 178 -1.22 6.45 -7.23
CA VAL A 178 -0.33 7.17 -6.33
C VAL A 178 0.47 8.21 -7.12
N ARG A 179 0.61 9.40 -6.55
CA ARG A 179 1.46 10.45 -7.10
C ARG A 179 2.94 10.10 -6.94
N MET A 180 3.75 10.47 -7.93
CA MET A 180 5.19 10.15 -8.00
C MET A 180 5.45 8.63 -8.01
N LEU A 181 4.55 7.86 -8.62
CA LEU A 181 4.69 6.41 -8.77
C LEU A 181 5.82 6.06 -9.74
N LEU A 182 5.78 6.62 -10.94
CA LEU A 182 6.66 6.24 -12.04
C LEU A 182 7.97 7.04 -12.07
N GLN A 183 7.94 8.29 -11.62
CA GLN A 183 9.11 9.19 -11.71
C GLN A 183 10.35 8.61 -11.01
N PRO A 184 10.30 8.10 -9.76
CA PRO A 184 11.48 7.53 -9.09
C PRO A 184 12.06 6.31 -9.81
N LEU A 185 11.23 5.54 -10.47
CA LEU A 185 11.66 4.35 -11.22
C LEU A 185 12.40 4.74 -12.50
N VAL A 186 11.87 5.71 -13.22
CA VAL A 186 12.50 6.26 -14.43
C VAL A 186 13.79 7.03 -14.07
N GLU A 187 13.78 7.74 -12.94
CA GLU A 187 15.00 8.39 -12.42
C GLU A 187 16.10 7.38 -12.15
N ASN A 188 15.78 6.25 -11.51
CA ASN A 188 16.73 5.18 -11.27
C ASN A 188 17.24 4.57 -12.58
N ALA A 189 16.35 4.33 -13.56
CA ALA A 189 16.74 3.81 -14.87
C ALA A 189 17.68 4.79 -15.61
N ILE A 190 17.43 6.09 -15.59
CA ILE A 190 18.31 7.09 -16.21
C ILE A 190 19.65 7.19 -15.45
N ARG A 191 19.64 7.15 -14.12
CA ARG A 191 20.83 7.39 -13.31
C ARG A 191 21.77 6.20 -13.23
N TYR A 192 21.22 4.98 -13.20
CA TYR A 192 21.95 3.74 -12.95
C TYR A 192 21.81 2.70 -14.06
N GLY A 193 20.82 2.88 -14.91
CA GLY A 193 20.40 1.92 -15.92
C GLY A 193 20.91 2.21 -17.33
N LEU A 194 21.67 3.30 -17.55
CA LEU A 194 22.33 3.56 -18.82
C LEU A 194 23.59 2.70 -18.88
N GLY A 195 23.54 1.62 -19.66
CA GLY A 195 24.67 0.76 -20.03
C GLY A 195 25.27 1.20 -21.35
N ASP A 196 26.04 0.30 -22.00
CA ASP A 196 26.70 0.59 -23.26
C ASP A 196 25.72 0.92 -24.41
N ASP A 197 24.49 0.38 -24.34
CA ASP A 197 23.44 0.62 -25.34
C ASP A 197 22.61 1.89 -25.06
N GLU A 198 22.80 2.53 -23.91
CA GLU A 198 22.10 3.75 -23.45
C GLU A 198 20.56 3.70 -23.63
N LYS A 199 19.98 2.48 -23.47
CA LYS A 199 18.58 2.21 -23.83
C LYS A 199 17.72 1.95 -22.60
N ILE A 200 16.58 2.65 -22.53
CA ILE A 200 15.52 2.46 -21.55
C ILE A 200 14.22 2.14 -22.29
N SER A 201 13.39 1.26 -21.75
CA SER A 201 12.07 0.93 -22.29
C SER A 201 11.00 1.05 -21.23
N ILE A 202 9.90 1.73 -21.57
CA ILE A 202 8.67 1.83 -20.76
C ILE A 202 7.53 1.21 -21.55
N GLN A 203 6.88 0.21 -20.99
CA GLN A 203 5.72 -0.47 -21.59
C GLN A 203 4.54 -0.39 -20.63
N VAL A 204 3.38 0.00 -21.13
CA VAL A 204 2.14 0.10 -20.36
C VAL A 204 1.01 -0.50 -21.16
N PHE A 205 0.34 -1.49 -20.61
CA PHE A 205 -0.78 -2.18 -21.23
C PHE A 205 -1.74 -2.74 -20.18
N GLU A 206 -2.95 -3.13 -20.58
CA GLU A 206 -3.92 -3.79 -19.74
C GLU A 206 -3.87 -5.32 -19.93
N ASP A 207 -3.66 -6.06 -18.84
CA ASP A 207 -3.94 -7.48 -18.78
C ASP A 207 -5.43 -7.68 -18.44
N VAL A 208 -6.27 -7.68 -19.49
CA VAL A 208 -7.71 -7.79 -19.37
C VAL A 208 -8.14 -9.08 -18.66
N ALA A 209 -7.41 -10.19 -18.85
CA ALA A 209 -7.74 -11.47 -18.25
C ALA A 209 -7.57 -11.47 -16.71
N ARG A 210 -6.66 -10.65 -16.21
CA ARG A 210 -6.34 -10.53 -14.78
C ARG A 210 -6.85 -9.24 -14.14
N HIS A 211 -7.44 -8.34 -14.93
CA HIS A 211 -7.89 -7.01 -14.48
C HIS A 211 -6.76 -6.16 -13.86
N PHE A 212 -5.60 -6.14 -14.51
CA PHE A 212 -4.47 -5.32 -14.08
C PHE A 212 -3.96 -4.41 -15.20
N ALA A 213 -3.65 -3.17 -14.86
CA ALA A 213 -2.76 -2.36 -15.67
C ALA A 213 -1.32 -2.76 -15.34
N VAL A 214 -0.57 -3.12 -16.35
CA VAL A 214 0.82 -3.57 -16.25
C VAL A 214 1.73 -2.44 -16.70
N VAL A 215 2.60 -1.99 -15.80
CA VAL A 215 3.65 -1.01 -16.11
C VAL A 215 5.00 -1.69 -15.98
N THR A 216 5.78 -1.68 -17.06
CA THR A 216 7.11 -2.26 -17.08
C THR A 216 8.14 -1.20 -17.47
N ILE A 217 9.18 -1.04 -16.66
CA ILE A 217 10.33 -0.18 -16.93
C ILE A 217 11.56 -1.07 -16.97
N SER A 218 12.29 -1.03 -18.08
CA SER A 218 13.50 -1.85 -18.28
C SER A 218 14.67 -0.97 -18.69
N ASP A 219 15.83 -1.25 -18.16
CA ASP A 219 17.11 -0.65 -18.50
C ASP A 219 18.15 -1.71 -18.85
N SER A 220 19.23 -1.30 -19.50
CA SER A 220 20.38 -2.13 -19.88
C SER A 220 21.62 -1.87 -19.03
N GLY A 221 21.46 -1.28 -17.86
CA GLY A 221 22.57 -0.83 -17.00
C GLY A 221 23.29 -1.95 -16.25
N LYS A 222 23.96 -1.55 -15.17
CA LYS A 222 24.79 -2.47 -14.36
C LYS A 222 24.02 -3.59 -13.65
N GLY A 223 22.71 -3.48 -13.56
CA GLY A 223 21.85 -4.40 -12.83
C GLY A 223 22.14 -4.42 -11.31
N LEU A 224 21.35 -5.24 -10.60
CA LEU A 224 21.43 -5.45 -9.16
C LEU A 224 21.96 -6.86 -8.86
N ASN A 225 22.61 -7.03 -7.72
CA ASN A 225 22.94 -8.34 -7.18
C ASN A 225 21.77 -8.91 -6.37
N GLN A 226 21.86 -10.17 -5.94
CA GLN A 226 20.78 -10.83 -5.22
C GLN A 226 20.54 -10.21 -3.83
N GLU A 227 21.58 -9.75 -3.16
CA GLU A 227 21.47 -9.11 -1.84
C GLU A 227 20.69 -7.79 -1.93
N GLU A 228 20.97 -6.99 -2.97
CA GLU A 228 20.25 -5.73 -3.24
C GLU A 228 18.76 -5.99 -3.60
N ILE A 229 18.46 -7.08 -4.34
CA ILE A 229 17.08 -7.48 -4.65
C ILE A 229 16.35 -7.94 -3.39
N ASP A 230 17.00 -8.77 -2.57
CA ASP A 230 16.43 -9.30 -1.33
C ASP A 230 16.14 -8.15 -0.35
N GLU A 231 17.03 -7.18 -0.30
CA GLU A 231 16.85 -5.97 0.50
C GLU A 231 15.63 -5.12 0.03
N ILE A 232 15.43 -4.96 -1.28
CA ILE A 232 14.26 -4.26 -1.85
C ILE A 232 12.96 -5.03 -1.53
N ASN A 233 13.02 -6.34 -1.45
CA ASN A 233 11.86 -7.19 -1.19
C ASN A 233 11.48 -7.28 0.30
N GLN A 234 12.34 -6.85 1.23
CA GLN A 234 11.99 -6.78 2.65
C GLN A 234 10.80 -5.85 2.89
N PRO A 235 9.99 -6.11 3.93
CA PRO A 235 8.93 -5.19 4.35
C PRO A 235 9.51 -3.79 4.61
N PHE A 236 8.76 -2.75 4.25
CA PHE A 236 9.17 -1.38 4.50
C PHE A 236 9.12 -1.10 6.00
N ASP A 237 10.28 -0.85 6.60
CA ASP A 237 10.37 -0.35 7.97
C ASP A 237 10.30 1.18 7.94
N TYR A 238 9.33 1.76 8.68
CA TYR A 238 9.10 3.20 8.73
C TYR A 238 10.13 3.94 9.61
N ASP A 239 11.20 3.29 10.06
CA ASP A 239 12.25 3.95 10.80
C ASP A 239 13.09 4.87 9.89
N TRP A 240 12.72 6.16 9.89
CA TRP A 240 13.35 7.21 9.11
C TRP A 240 14.84 7.42 9.47
N GLU A 241 15.28 7.16 10.71
CA GLU A 241 16.68 7.30 11.10
C GLU A 241 17.57 6.24 10.45
N TYR A 242 17.06 5.04 10.27
CA TYR A 242 17.74 3.98 9.53
C TYR A 242 18.00 4.39 8.06
N TRP A 243 17.06 5.10 7.44
CA TRP A 243 17.11 5.49 6.02
C TRP A 243 18.00 6.68 5.73
N LYS A 244 18.25 7.55 6.70
CA LYS A 244 19.04 8.78 6.54
C LYS A 244 20.51 8.50 6.24
N ASN A 245 21.01 7.33 6.59
CA ASN A 245 22.40 6.93 6.47
C ASN A 245 22.73 6.11 5.22
N GLU A 246 21.73 5.56 4.51
CA GLU A 246 21.94 4.74 3.32
C GLU A 246 21.31 5.36 2.08
N ASN A 247 22.13 6.04 1.27
CA ASN A 247 21.74 6.65 -0.01
C ASN A 247 21.37 5.64 -1.12
N ARG A 248 21.09 4.36 -0.81
CA ARG A 248 20.83 3.29 -1.78
C ARG A 248 19.40 2.76 -1.65
N GLY A 249 18.65 2.79 -2.74
CA GLY A 249 17.37 2.08 -2.87
C GLY A 249 16.14 2.75 -2.26
N ILE A 250 16.25 3.96 -1.71
CA ILE A 250 15.13 4.69 -1.07
C ILE A 250 13.93 4.85 -2.02
N GLY A 251 14.19 5.16 -3.30
CA GLY A 251 13.12 5.43 -4.26
C GLY A 251 12.22 4.24 -4.54
N LEU A 252 12.80 3.05 -4.74
CA LEU A 252 12.04 1.84 -5.08
C LEU A 252 11.24 1.31 -3.87
N ARG A 253 11.83 1.37 -2.69
CA ARG A 253 11.14 1.00 -1.44
C ARG A 253 10.02 1.98 -1.11
N TYR A 254 10.25 3.28 -1.32
CA TYR A 254 9.22 4.29 -1.18
C TYR A 254 8.03 4.00 -2.09
N VAL A 255 8.26 3.70 -3.38
CA VAL A 255 7.22 3.32 -4.34
C VAL A 255 6.47 2.09 -3.86
N LYS A 256 7.17 1.05 -3.37
CA LYS A 256 6.55 -0.17 -2.84
C LYS A 256 5.62 0.14 -1.67
N ALA A 257 6.09 0.90 -0.68
CA ALA A 257 5.29 1.28 0.49
C ALA A 257 4.05 2.12 0.11
N MET A 258 4.20 3.05 -0.83
CA MET A 258 3.10 3.86 -1.34
C MET A 258 2.04 3.01 -2.06
N LEU A 259 2.48 2.05 -2.87
CA LEU A 259 1.60 1.10 -3.55
C LEU A 259 0.83 0.23 -2.55
N GLU A 260 1.52 -0.36 -1.59
CA GLU A 260 0.91 -1.19 -0.54
C GLU A 260 -0.14 -0.41 0.25
N SER A 261 0.16 0.85 0.61
CA SER A 261 -0.75 1.72 1.35
C SER A 261 -1.97 2.17 0.54
N PHE A 262 -1.81 2.44 -0.76
CA PHE A 262 -2.89 2.97 -1.60
C PHE A 262 -3.84 1.90 -2.10
N TYR A 263 -3.32 0.70 -2.41
CA TYR A 263 -4.08 -0.40 -2.99
C TYR A 263 -4.40 -1.51 -1.97
N ASP A 264 -4.21 -1.28 -0.67
CA ASP A 264 -4.50 -2.25 0.41
C ASP A 264 -3.89 -3.64 0.15
N GLY A 265 -2.67 -3.68 -0.37
CA GLY A 265 -1.96 -4.92 -0.70
C GLY A 265 -2.44 -5.64 -1.97
N GLN A 266 -3.38 -5.06 -2.74
CA GLN A 266 -3.88 -5.64 -4.00
C GLN A 266 -2.98 -5.39 -5.21
N THR A 267 -1.81 -4.81 -5.01
CA THR A 267 -0.82 -4.49 -6.03
C THR A 267 0.42 -5.36 -5.85
N SER A 268 1.21 -5.47 -6.90
CA SER A 268 2.49 -6.18 -6.85
C SER A 268 3.56 -5.41 -7.62
N LEU A 269 4.76 -5.35 -7.04
CA LEU A 269 5.94 -4.81 -7.67
C LEU A 269 7.01 -5.91 -7.73
N PHE A 270 7.45 -6.22 -8.94
CA PHE A 270 8.46 -7.24 -9.20
C PHE A 270 9.74 -6.59 -9.74
N VAL A 271 10.86 -6.95 -9.15
CA VAL A 271 12.19 -6.55 -9.62
C VAL A 271 12.88 -7.79 -10.18
N ASN A 272 13.18 -7.76 -11.46
CA ASN A 272 13.99 -8.78 -12.12
C ASN A 272 15.27 -8.11 -12.63
N SER A 273 16.39 -8.45 -12.04
CA SER A 273 17.67 -7.85 -12.37
C SER A 273 18.79 -8.87 -12.27
N LYS A 274 19.82 -8.66 -13.07
CA LYS A 274 21.05 -9.45 -13.06
C LYS A 274 22.22 -8.52 -13.32
N LYS A 275 23.25 -8.64 -12.49
CA LYS A 275 24.46 -7.83 -12.60
C LYS A 275 25.05 -7.90 -14.00
N GLY A 276 25.23 -6.76 -14.65
CA GLY A 276 25.73 -6.60 -16.02
C GLY A 276 24.69 -6.81 -17.12
N PHE A 277 23.41 -7.03 -16.81
CA PHE A 277 22.33 -7.25 -17.78
C PHE A 277 21.16 -6.26 -17.64
N GLY A 278 21.25 -5.31 -16.72
CA GLY A 278 20.21 -4.32 -16.48
C GLY A 278 19.15 -4.76 -15.47
N THR A 279 18.09 -3.93 -15.37
CA THR A 279 17.00 -4.14 -14.43
C THR A 279 15.66 -3.99 -15.16
N LYS A 280 14.72 -4.89 -14.83
CA LYS A 280 13.33 -4.83 -15.25
C LYS A 280 12.43 -4.74 -14.03
N ILE A 281 11.69 -3.64 -13.90
CA ILE A 281 10.70 -3.43 -12.85
C ILE A 281 9.32 -3.57 -13.47
N THR A 282 8.47 -4.39 -12.89
CA THR A 282 7.08 -4.58 -13.33
C THR A 282 6.14 -4.28 -12.17
N ILE A 283 5.17 -3.40 -12.41
CA ILE A 283 4.12 -3.04 -11.46
C ILE A 283 2.78 -3.54 -12.01
N LEU A 284 2.00 -4.19 -11.15
CA LEU A 284 0.63 -4.59 -11.42
C LEU A 284 -0.31 -3.70 -10.62
N LEU A 285 -1.11 -2.87 -11.29
CA LEU A 285 -2.08 -1.99 -10.68
C LEU A 285 -3.49 -2.55 -10.95
N PRO A 286 -4.31 -2.80 -9.92
CA PRO A 286 -5.65 -3.34 -10.12
C PRO A 286 -6.52 -2.33 -10.88
N VAL A 287 -7.18 -2.78 -11.94
CA VAL A 287 -8.16 -1.99 -12.69
C VAL A 287 -9.52 -2.18 -12.01
N ARG A 288 -10.06 -1.11 -11.44
CA ARG A 288 -11.39 -1.11 -10.83
C ARG A 288 -12.42 -0.87 -11.93
N GLU A 289 -13.44 -1.69 -11.98
CA GLU A 289 -14.60 -1.41 -12.85
C GLU A 289 -15.25 -0.09 -12.41
N PRO A 290 -15.65 0.78 -13.36
CA PRO A 290 -16.40 1.99 -13.04
C PRO A 290 -17.65 1.64 -12.22
N GLU A 291 -17.91 2.37 -11.15
CA GLU A 291 -19.08 2.12 -10.28
C GLU A 291 -20.42 2.18 -11.03
N GLU A 292 -20.51 2.90 -12.14
CA GLU A 292 -21.68 2.95 -13.03
C GLU A 292 -22.06 1.57 -13.63
N LYS A 293 -21.11 0.66 -13.85
CA LYS A 293 -21.41 -0.71 -14.29
C LYS A 293 -22.03 -1.55 -13.18
N LYS A 294 -21.60 -1.35 -11.94
CA LYS A 294 -22.17 -2.08 -10.79
C LYS A 294 -23.60 -1.68 -10.47
N GLU A 295 -24.00 -0.46 -10.75
CA GLU A 295 -25.39 -0.01 -10.60
C GLU A 295 -26.27 -0.56 -11.73
N LYS A 296 -25.81 -0.53 -12.98
CA LYS A 296 -26.54 -1.11 -14.12
C LYS A 296 -26.72 -2.62 -14.00
N ASP A 297 -25.67 -3.34 -13.67
CA ASP A 297 -25.76 -4.81 -13.46
C ASP A 297 -26.68 -5.17 -12.28
N LYS A 298 -26.81 -4.29 -11.28
CA LYS A 298 -27.80 -4.47 -10.19
C LYS A 298 -29.22 -4.11 -10.62
N GLU A 299 -29.40 -3.11 -11.45
CA GLU A 299 -30.70 -2.74 -12.01
C GLU A 299 -31.21 -3.81 -13.00
N ASP A 300 -30.36 -4.27 -13.91
CA ASP A 300 -30.68 -5.35 -14.85
C ASP A 300 -31.00 -6.67 -14.12
N THR A 301 -30.27 -7.03 -13.05
CA THR A 301 -30.55 -8.20 -12.21
C THR A 301 -31.85 -8.06 -11.40
N LEU A 302 -32.22 -6.83 -11.03
CA LEU A 302 -33.48 -6.54 -10.35
C LEU A 302 -34.67 -6.51 -11.31
N GLU A 303 -34.49 -6.15 -12.58
CA GLU A 303 -35.52 -6.23 -13.62
C GLU A 303 -35.75 -7.68 -14.08
N GLU A 304 -34.71 -8.48 -14.29
CA GLU A 304 -34.85 -9.91 -14.59
C GLU A 304 -35.60 -10.67 -13.50
N ASN A 305 -35.33 -10.38 -12.21
CA ASN A 305 -36.05 -10.98 -11.10
C ASN A 305 -37.51 -10.50 -10.97
N LYS A 306 -37.86 -9.33 -11.49
CA LYS A 306 -39.25 -8.86 -11.52
C LYS A 306 -40.07 -9.47 -12.67
N VAL A 307 -39.43 -9.76 -13.80
CA VAL A 307 -40.09 -10.42 -14.95
C VAL A 307 -40.35 -11.89 -14.66
N GLY A 308 -39.47 -12.58 -13.90
CA GLY A 308 -39.68 -13.97 -13.49
C GLY A 308 -40.78 -14.19 -12.45
N GLN A 309 -41.26 -13.15 -11.75
CA GLN A 309 -42.36 -13.25 -10.76
C GLN A 309 -43.76 -12.95 -11.31
N THR A 310 -43.89 -12.50 -12.55
CA THR A 310 -45.18 -12.14 -13.16
C THR A 310 -45.83 -13.26 -13.97
N ASP A 311 -45.14 -14.39 -14.24
CA ASP A 311 -45.64 -15.48 -15.07
C ASP A 311 -46.29 -16.67 -14.27
N GLU A 312 -46.36 -16.59 -12.94
CA GLU A 312 -46.99 -17.65 -12.11
C GLU A 312 -48.36 -17.32 -11.55
N ARG A 313 -49.10 -16.33 -12.13
CA ARG A 313 -50.47 -16.03 -11.71
C ARG A 313 -51.43 -15.84 -12.88
N ILE A 314 -51.58 -16.84 -13.72
CA ILE A 314 -52.81 -17.03 -14.53
C ILE A 314 -52.92 -18.52 -14.81
N ASP A 315 -53.56 -19.26 -13.91
CA ASP A 315 -54.52 -20.30 -14.24
C ASP A 315 -55.20 -20.83 -12.97
N CYS A 316 -56.39 -20.32 -12.69
CA CYS A 316 -57.44 -21.00 -11.93
C CYS A 316 -58.71 -20.14 -12.00
N ARG A 317 -59.46 -20.28 -13.10
CA ARG A 317 -60.94 -20.34 -13.14
C ARG A 317 -61.44 -20.72 -14.52
#